data_f1229209832c2563d61c5b1534449202
#
_entry.id   f1229209832c2563d61c5b1534449202
#
_cell.length_a   1.000
_cell.length_b   1.000
_cell.length_c   1.000
_cell.angle_alpha   90.00
_cell.angle_beta   90.00
_cell.angle_gamma   90.00
#
_symmetry.space_group_name_H-M   'P 1'
#
loop_
_entity.id
_entity.type
_entity.pdbx_description
1 polymer ?
#
loop_
_entity_poly.entity_id
_entity_poly.type
_entity_poly.pdbx_seq_one_letter_code
_entity_poly.pdbx_strand_id
1 'polypeptide(L)'
;GKNGHLGFIEPSEKWPPNTCYVSELAASTQNHTMILSEQTPPTIGVTLGLKSILDAKEILFIVTGMGKTAAYTKWLTKEITPNLPASILWKHPKVTLVTDL
;
A
#
# COMPACT_ATOMS: atom_id res chain seq x y z
N GLY A 1 -2.64 3.36 2.68
CA GLY A 1 -2.72 4.83 2.64
C GLY A 1 -3.73 5.33 1.63
N LYS A 2 -3.82 6.64 1.44
CA LYS A 2 -4.81 7.28 0.54
C LYS A 2 -4.64 6.93 -0.94
N ASN A 3 -3.43 6.56 -1.34
CA ASN A 3 -3.10 6.20 -2.72
C ASN A 3 -3.09 4.69 -2.99
N GLY A 4 -3.39 3.86 -1.98
CA GLY A 4 -3.44 2.41 -2.12
C GLY A 4 -2.08 1.71 -2.05
N HIS A 5 -1.05 2.36 -1.50
CA HIS A 5 0.25 1.72 -1.27
C HIS A 5 0.18 0.56 -0.26
N LEU A 6 1.12 -0.37 -0.35
CA LEU A 6 1.36 -1.42 0.64
C LEU A 6 2.77 -1.25 1.23
N GLY A 7 2.89 -1.11 2.56
CA GLY A 7 4.14 -0.68 3.14
C GLY A 7 4.58 0.63 2.48
N PHE A 8 5.77 0.67 1.89
CA PHE A 8 6.20 1.76 1.02
C PHE A 8 6.29 1.36 -0.45
N ILE A 9 5.51 0.34 -0.86
CA ILE A 9 5.31 0.03 -2.26
C ILE A 9 4.30 1.03 -2.81
N GLU A 10 4.81 2.09 -3.43
CA GLU A 10 4.04 3.21 -3.95
C GLU A 10 3.44 2.90 -5.33
N PRO A 11 2.33 3.56 -5.72
CA PRO A 11 1.78 3.46 -7.07
C PRO A 11 2.84 3.75 -8.14
N SER A 12 2.89 2.90 -9.16
CA SER A 12 3.85 2.98 -10.26
C SER A 12 3.26 2.35 -11.51
N GLU A 13 3.89 2.61 -12.67
CA GLU A 13 3.50 1.97 -13.93
C GLU A 13 3.95 0.50 -14.02
N LYS A 14 4.96 0.12 -13.22
CA LYS A 14 5.51 -1.24 -13.18
C LYS A 14 5.52 -1.78 -11.77
N TRP A 15 5.33 -3.10 -11.64
CA TRP A 15 5.53 -3.76 -10.37
C TRP A 15 7.01 -3.66 -9.94
N PRO A 16 7.26 -3.39 -8.64
CA PRO A 16 8.62 -3.31 -8.12
C PRO A 16 9.26 -4.70 -7.99
N PRO A 17 10.55 -4.76 -7.62
CA PRO A 17 11.19 -6.01 -7.24
C PRO A 17 10.39 -6.74 -6.14
N ASN A 18 10.41 -8.07 -6.16
CA ASN A 18 9.71 -8.89 -5.17
C ASN A 18 10.37 -8.90 -3.78
N THR A 19 11.65 -8.52 -3.72
CA THR A 19 12.43 -8.46 -2.48
C THR A 19 12.31 -7.10 -1.81
N CYS A 20 12.76 -7.02 -0.55
CA CYS A 20 12.90 -5.76 0.18
C CYS A 20 13.75 -4.75 -0.63
N TYR A 21 13.31 -3.51 -0.67
CA TYR A 21 14.01 -2.44 -1.41
C TYR A 21 13.80 -1.06 -0.80
N VAL A 22 14.61 -0.10 -1.24
CA VAL A 22 14.47 1.32 -0.91
C VAL A 22 13.50 1.96 -1.91
N SER A 23 12.45 2.57 -1.39
CA SER A 23 11.41 3.23 -2.16
C SER A 23 11.46 4.75 -1.98
N GLU A 24 11.28 5.49 -3.06
CA GLU A 24 10.95 6.91 -2.98
C GLU A 24 9.49 7.08 -2.55
N LEU A 25 9.26 7.92 -1.55
CA LEU A 25 7.92 8.13 -1.01
C LEU A 25 7.13 9.07 -1.93
N ALA A 26 5.90 8.69 -2.28
CA ALA A 26 4.98 9.55 -3.01
C ALA A 26 4.62 10.80 -2.19
N ALA A 27 4.23 11.89 -2.86
CA ALA A 27 3.84 13.13 -2.21
C ALA A 27 2.71 12.92 -1.18
N SER A 28 1.73 12.07 -1.48
CA SER A 28 0.66 11.71 -0.55
C SER A 28 1.14 11.03 0.72
N THR A 29 2.20 10.24 0.62
CA THR A 29 2.83 9.58 1.78
C THR A 29 3.68 10.57 2.56
N GLN A 30 4.48 11.40 1.89
CA GLN A 30 5.29 12.46 2.53
C GLN A 30 4.42 13.47 3.28
N ASN A 31 3.22 13.75 2.79
CA ASN A 31 2.26 14.67 3.42
C ASN A 31 1.42 14.04 4.54
N HIS A 32 1.68 12.78 4.88
CA HIS A 32 1.01 12.15 6.02
C HIS A 32 1.48 12.81 7.33
N THR A 33 0.54 13.06 8.25
CA THR A 33 0.83 13.76 9.51
C THR A 33 1.94 13.13 10.33
N MET A 34 2.04 11.79 10.35
CA MET A 34 3.13 11.09 11.05
C MET A 34 4.50 11.39 10.46
N ILE A 35 4.59 11.57 9.14
CA ILE A 35 5.83 11.90 8.44
C ILE A 35 6.16 13.38 8.63
N LEU A 36 5.17 14.27 8.51
CA LEU A 36 5.35 15.72 8.64
C LEU A 36 5.71 16.15 10.07
N SER A 37 5.43 15.32 11.08
CA SER A 37 5.80 15.61 12.48
C SER A 37 7.31 15.49 12.74
N GLU A 38 8.07 14.85 11.84
CA GLU A 38 9.52 14.75 11.95
C GLU A 38 10.20 16.09 11.64
N GLN A 39 11.30 16.40 12.34
CA GLN A 39 12.08 17.63 12.07
C GLN A 39 12.66 17.65 10.66
N THR A 40 13.08 16.47 10.16
CA THR A 40 13.55 16.28 8.78
C THR A 40 12.72 15.17 8.17
N PRO A 41 11.58 15.48 7.55
CA PRO A 41 10.71 14.46 6.97
C PRO A 41 11.46 13.60 5.95
N PRO A 42 11.42 12.26 6.05
CA PRO A 42 12.07 11.39 5.08
C PRO A 42 11.40 11.48 3.71
N THR A 43 12.19 11.34 2.66
CA THR A 43 11.73 11.25 1.26
C THR A 43 11.82 9.83 0.72
N ILE A 44 12.52 8.96 1.43
CA ILE A 44 12.70 7.54 1.09
C ILE A 44 12.30 6.66 2.27
N GLY A 45 11.94 5.42 1.99
CA GLY A 45 11.65 4.41 2.99
C GLY A 45 12.12 3.03 2.54
N VAL A 46 12.34 2.13 3.50
CA VAL A 46 12.61 0.71 3.22
C VAL A 46 11.31 -0.05 3.34
N THR A 47 11.02 -0.88 2.37
CA THR A 47 9.78 -1.67 2.35
C THR A 47 10.03 -3.15 2.15
N LEU A 48 9.15 -3.97 2.72
CA LEU A 48 9.04 -5.38 2.32
C LEU A 48 8.64 -5.46 0.85
N GLY A 49 9.18 -6.45 0.15
CA GLY A 49 8.76 -6.75 -1.20
C GLY A 49 7.43 -7.53 -1.24
N LEU A 50 6.83 -7.58 -2.41
CA LEU A 50 5.54 -8.26 -2.62
C LEU A 50 5.59 -9.74 -2.29
N LYS A 51 6.72 -10.41 -2.53
CA LYS A 51 6.88 -11.83 -2.21
C LYS A 51 6.66 -12.10 -0.72
N SER A 52 7.29 -11.33 0.15
CA SER A 52 7.12 -11.48 1.60
C SER A 52 5.68 -11.26 2.05
N ILE A 53 4.99 -10.30 1.45
CA ILE A 53 3.59 -10.02 1.76
C ILE A 53 2.70 -11.17 1.31
N LEU A 54 2.88 -11.65 0.07
CA LEU A 54 2.04 -12.71 -0.50
C LEU A 54 2.35 -14.10 0.06
N ASP A 55 3.54 -14.32 0.60
CA ASP A 55 3.93 -15.59 1.25
C ASP A 55 3.34 -15.73 2.68
N ALA A 56 2.74 -14.68 3.22
CA ALA A 56 2.04 -14.76 4.51
C ALA A 56 0.92 -15.81 4.43
N LYS A 57 0.72 -16.57 5.50
CA LYS A 57 -0.34 -17.60 5.56
C LYS A 57 -1.74 -16.97 5.50
N GLU A 58 -1.89 -15.82 6.16
CA GLU A 58 -3.12 -15.04 6.23
C GLU A 58 -2.76 -13.56 6.20
N ILE A 59 -3.63 -12.76 5.61
CA ILE A 59 -3.49 -11.30 5.58
C ILE A 59 -4.73 -10.68 6.22
N LEU A 60 -4.52 -9.84 7.22
CA LEU A 60 -5.55 -8.95 7.74
C LEU A 60 -5.38 -7.59 7.06
N PHE A 61 -6.34 -7.24 6.21
CA PHE A 61 -6.32 -5.99 5.46
C PHE A 61 -7.29 -4.99 6.09
N ILE A 62 -6.74 -3.96 6.72
CA ILE A 62 -7.51 -2.94 7.44
C ILE A 62 -7.54 -1.66 6.60
N VAL A 63 -8.75 -1.21 6.26
CA VAL A 63 -8.98 0.02 5.49
C VAL A 63 -10.03 0.85 6.22
N THR A 64 -9.60 1.88 6.92
CA THR A 64 -10.48 2.72 7.73
C THR A 64 -10.27 4.21 7.43
N GLY A 65 -11.34 4.97 7.64
CA GLY A 65 -11.36 6.41 7.47
C GLY A 65 -11.69 6.86 6.04
N MET A 66 -12.51 7.88 5.95
CA MET A 66 -13.07 8.40 4.68
C MET A 66 -12.00 8.84 3.67
N GLY A 67 -10.80 9.22 4.13
CA GLY A 67 -9.69 9.57 3.24
C GLY A 67 -9.18 8.41 2.36
N LYS A 68 -9.60 7.17 2.62
CA LYS A 68 -9.25 5.98 1.86
C LYS A 68 -10.32 5.59 0.82
N THR A 69 -11.46 6.28 0.79
CA THR A 69 -12.62 5.90 -0.03
C THR A 69 -12.25 5.72 -1.50
N ALA A 70 -11.50 6.64 -2.08
CA ALA A 70 -11.12 6.55 -3.50
C ALA A 70 -10.27 5.31 -3.81
N ALA A 71 -9.25 5.03 -2.99
CA ALA A 71 -8.40 3.85 -3.16
C ALA A 71 -9.20 2.56 -2.90
N TYR A 72 -10.06 2.57 -1.89
CA TYR A 72 -10.91 1.44 -1.54
C TYR A 72 -11.91 1.10 -2.67
N THR A 73 -12.58 2.10 -3.24
CA THR A 73 -13.49 1.91 -4.38
C THR A 73 -12.78 1.29 -5.58
N LYS A 74 -11.57 1.76 -5.89
CA LYS A 74 -10.74 1.14 -6.93
C LYS A 74 -10.36 -0.30 -6.58
N TRP A 75 -9.99 -0.56 -5.33
CA TRP A 75 -9.64 -1.90 -4.89
C TRP A 75 -10.80 -2.90 -5.07
N LEU A 76 -12.03 -2.47 -4.84
CA LEU A 76 -13.24 -3.29 -5.01
C LEU A 76 -13.51 -3.70 -6.47
N THR A 77 -12.92 -3.04 -7.45
CA THR A 77 -13.04 -3.45 -8.86
C THR A 77 -12.31 -4.77 -9.16
N LYS A 78 -11.44 -5.22 -8.26
CA LYS A 78 -10.59 -6.42 -8.39
C LYS A 78 -9.57 -6.35 -9.53
N GLU A 79 -9.42 -5.20 -10.16
CA GLU A 79 -8.38 -4.98 -11.15
C GLU A 79 -7.01 -4.94 -10.47
N ILE A 80 -6.12 -5.86 -10.83
CA ILE A 80 -4.77 -5.95 -10.28
C ILE A 80 -3.84 -5.08 -11.10
N THR A 81 -3.33 -4.01 -10.51
CA THR A 81 -2.51 -3.02 -11.20
C THR A 81 -1.44 -2.42 -10.27
N PRO A 82 -0.22 -2.16 -10.77
CA PRO A 82 0.81 -1.50 -9.97
C PRO A 82 0.47 -0.03 -9.63
N ASN A 83 -0.48 0.57 -10.32
CA ASN A 83 -1.01 1.89 -9.97
C ASN A 83 -1.87 1.89 -8.69
N LEU A 84 -2.24 0.71 -8.21
CA LEU A 84 -2.90 0.48 -6.93
C LEU A 84 -2.25 -0.75 -6.27
N PRO A 85 -1.08 -0.61 -5.62
CA PRO A 85 -0.33 -1.76 -5.10
C PRO A 85 -1.14 -2.71 -4.22
N ALA A 86 -2.05 -2.18 -3.40
CA ALA A 86 -2.94 -2.99 -2.58
C ALA A 86 -3.83 -3.97 -3.39
N SER A 87 -4.01 -3.71 -4.69
CA SER A 87 -4.78 -4.61 -5.57
C SER A 87 -4.16 -6.00 -5.70
N ILE A 88 -2.84 -6.14 -5.45
CA ILE A 88 -2.17 -7.45 -5.48
C ILE A 88 -2.75 -8.43 -4.45
N LEU A 89 -3.37 -7.94 -3.40
CA LEU A 89 -3.98 -8.77 -2.35
C LEU A 89 -5.09 -9.67 -2.89
N TRP A 90 -5.71 -9.31 -4.02
CA TRP A 90 -6.69 -10.18 -4.69
C TRP A 90 -6.09 -11.50 -5.21
N LYS A 91 -4.75 -11.60 -5.32
CA LYS A 91 -4.05 -12.85 -5.63
C LYS A 91 -3.85 -13.76 -4.42
N HIS A 92 -4.03 -13.25 -3.21
CA HIS A 92 -3.79 -14.03 -2.00
C HIS A 92 -5.02 -14.85 -1.63
N PRO A 93 -4.86 -16.15 -1.27
CA PRO A 93 -6.00 -17.05 -1.01
C PRO A 93 -6.73 -16.76 0.31
N LYS A 94 -6.13 -16.03 1.25
CA LYS A 94 -6.69 -15.82 2.59
C LYS A 94 -6.48 -14.39 3.09
N VAL A 95 -7.32 -13.50 2.60
CA VAL A 95 -7.37 -12.10 3.03
C VAL A 95 -8.67 -11.83 3.78
N THR A 96 -8.56 -11.33 5.00
CA THR A 96 -9.70 -10.82 5.77
C THR A 96 -9.69 -9.30 5.70
N LEU A 97 -10.75 -8.71 5.15
CA LEU A 97 -10.92 -7.27 5.09
C LEU A 97 -11.69 -6.77 6.31
N VAL A 98 -11.15 -5.74 6.96
CA VAL A 98 -11.83 -4.96 8.00
C VAL A 98 -11.92 -3.52 7.52
N THR A 99 -13.13 -2.98 7.44
CA THR A 99 -13.36 -1.63 6.91
C THR A 99 -14.56 -0.96 7.57
N ASP A 100 -14.54 0.35 7.63
CA ASP A 100 -15.65 1.23 8.03
C ASP A 100 -16.23 2.01 6.84
N LEU A 101 -15.83 1.63 5.64
CA LEU A 101 -16.24 2.30 4.39
C LEU A 101 -17.36 1.55 3.66
#